data_927da0f494f8f1d27fed80b5f7065226
#
_entry.id   927da0f494f8f1d27fed80b5f7065226
#
_cell.length_a   1.000
_cell.length_b   1.000
_cell.length_c   1.000
_cell.angle_alpha   90.00
_cell.angle_beta   90.00
_cell.angle_gamma   90.00
#
_symmetry.space_group_name_H-M   'P 1'
#
loop_
_entity.id
_entity.type
_entity.pdbx_description
1 polymer ?
#
loop_
_entity_poly.entity_id
_entity_poly.type
_entity_poly.pdbx_seq_one_letter_code
_entity_poly.pdbx_strand_id
1 'polypeptide(L)'
;IYPQALVIKLEENYRSTGNILEAANGVISNNSERKDKRLWTSKESGASISYKTYDTGDREADGVANIVMRTVSEGKAAYSDIAVLYRTNAQSRAIEEKFVYNNIPYKLYGGTNFYSRKEIKDILAYLKAINNVTDDTQVRRILNVPKRGIGSTTEEKIAEYAIDKEISFFEACMRVQSIPGLSR
;
A
#
# COMPACT_ATOMS: atom_id res chain seq x y z
N ILE A 1 -29.25 -23.78 14.32
CA ILE A 1 -30.43 -22.91 14.53
C ILE A 1 -31.65 -23.50 13.81
N TYR A 2 -31.45 -24.11 12.63
CA TYR A 2 -32.51 -24.78 11.85
C TYR A 2 -32.07 -26.21 11.49
N PRO A 3 -32.25 -27.20 12.37
CA PRO A 3 -31.74 -28.56 12.19
C PRO A 3 -32.40 -29.32 11.01
N GLN A 4 -33.52 -28.86 10.54
CA GLN A 4 -34.26 -29.45 9.42
C GLN A 4 -34.04 -28.68 8.09
N ALA A 5 -33.13 -27.71 8.04
CA ALA A 5 -32.89 -26.95 6.83
C ALA A 5 -32.26 -27.83 5.74
N LEU A 6 -32.81 -27.74 4.51
CA LEU A 6 -32.21 -28.35 3.34
C LEU A 6 -30.94 -27.58 2.98
N VAL A 7 -29.80 -28.25 3.00
CA VAL A 7 -28.51 -27.66 2.61
C VAL A 7 -28.21 -28.01 1.15
N ILE A 8 -28.23 -27.00 0.29
CA ILE A 8 -27.86 -27.12 -1.12
C ILE A 8 -26.44 -26.59 -1.29
N LYS A 9 -25.54 -27.41 -1.82
CA LYS A 9 -24.15 -27.03 -2.10
C LYS A 9 -24.05 -26.53 -3.54
N LEU A 10 -23.59 -25.28 -3.72
CA LEU A 10 -23.27 -24.74 -5.04
C LEU A 10 -21.79 -25.07 -5.34
N GLU A 11 -21.55 -26.12 -6.15
CA GLU A 11 -20.21 -26.70 -6.38
C GLU A 11 -19.66 -26.36 -7.76
N GLU A 12 -20.51 -26.02 -8.71
CA GLU A 12 -20.08 -25.61 -10.04
C GLU A 12 -19.49 -24.20 -10.01
N ASN A 13 -18.31 -24.05 -10.58
CA ASN A 13 -17.57 -22.78 -10.67
C ASN A 13 -17.49 -22.36 -12.14
N TYR A 14 -18.00 -21.20 -12.46
CA TYR A 14 -18.05 -20.62 -13.81
C TYR A 14 -16.89 -19.66 -14.11
N ARG A 15 -16.04 -19.37 -13.15
CA ARG A 15 -14.94 -18.39 -13.26
C ARG A 15 -13.65 -19.05 -13.73
N SER A 16 -13.20 -20.07 -13.02
CA SER A 16 -11.86 -20.63 -13.12
C SER A 16 -11.81 -21.87 -14.01
N THR A 17 -10.64 -22.13 -14.58
CA THR A 17 -10.33 -23.38 -15.30
C THR A 17 -10.05 -24.53 -14.33
N GLY A 18 -10.01 -25.77 -14.85
CA GLY A 18 -9.89 -26.98 -14.06
C GLY A 18 -8.66 -27.02 -13.17
N ASN A 19 -7.47 -26.71 -13.71
CA ASN A 19 -6.20 -26.72 -12.96
C ASN A 19 -6.22 -25.79 -11.74
N ILE A 20 -6.86 -24.61 -11.86
CA ILE A 20 -6.99 -23.66 -10.74
C ILE A 20 -7.86 -24.24 -9.64
N LEU A 21 -8.99 -24.87 -10.02
CA LEU A 21 -9.90 -25.48 -9.05
C LEU A 21 -9.31 -26.72 -8.38
N GLU A 22 -8.55 -27.50 -9.12
CA GLU A 22 -7.87 -28.68 -8.55
C GLU A 22 -6.86 -28.25 -7.49
N ALA A 23 -6.03 -27.26 -7.79
CA ALA A 23 -5.08 -26.70 -6.80
C ALA A 23 -5.80 -26.09 -5.60
N ALA A 24 -6.88 -25.33 -5.83
CA ALA A 24 -7.67 -24.73 -4.75
C ALA A 24 -8.30 -25.82 -3.84
N ASN A 25 -8.86 -26.89 -4.45
CA ASN A 25 -9.39 -28.03 -3.71
C ASN A 25 -8.30 -28.74 -2.91
N GLY A 26 -7.09 -28.92 -3.49
CA GLY A 26 -5.94 -29.50 -2.82
C GLY A 26 -5.48 -28.70 -1.60
N VAL A 27 -5.37 -27.37 -1.73
CA VAL A 27 -5.01 -26.49 -0.61
C VAL A 27 -6.05 -26.54 0.49
N ILE A 28 -7.32 -26.39 0.16
CA ILE A 28 -8.39 -26.31 1.16
C ILE A 28 -8.69 -27.66 1.82
N SER A 29 -8.32 -28.79 1.21
CA SER A 29 -8.51 -30.12 1.82
C SER A 29 -7.73 -30.31 3.12
N ASN A 30 -6.67 -29.51 3.35
CA ASN A 30 -5.90 -29.53 4.58
C ASN A 30 -6.62 -28.85 5.77
N ASN A 31 -7.76 -28.19 5.52
CA ASN A 31 -8.53 -27.55 6.59
C ASN A 31 -9.60 -28.51 7.13
N SER A 32 -9.42 -28.97 8.37
CA SER A 32 -10.29 -29.93 9.04
C SER A 32 -11.67 -29.39 9.45
N GLU A 33 -11.81 -28.06 9.60
CA GLU A 33 -13.08 -27.44 10.04
C GLU A 33 -14.01 -27.04 8.90
N ARG A 34 -13.68 -27.41 7.65
CA ARG A 34 -14.52 -27.01 6.49
C ARG A 34 -15.73 -27.92 6.33
N LYS A 35 -16.80 -27.34 5.77
CA LYS A 35 -17.91 -28.12 5.22
C LYS A 35 -17.41 -28.87 3.97
N ASP A 36 -17.72 -30.16 3.86
CA ASP A 36 -17.34 -30.96 2.71
C ASP A 36 -18.00 -30.38 1.44
N LYS A 37 -17.17 -29.79 0.57
CA LYS A 37 -17.55 -29.16 -0.71
C LYS A 37 -16.37 -29.26 -1.66
N ARG A 38 -16.60 -29.76 -2.88
CA ARG A 38 -15.59 -29.82 -3.94
C ARG A 38 -16.03 -28.97 -5.12
N LEU A 39 -15.25 -27.94 -5.44
CA LEU A 39 -15.53 -27.13 -6.62
C LEU A 39 -15.12 -27.86 -7.89
N TRP A 40 -15.97 -27.81 -8.90
CA TRP A 40 -15.72 -28.33 -10.24
C TRP A 40 -16.15 -27.30 -11.31
N THR A 41 -15.71 -27.49 -12.55
CA THR A 41 -16.07 -26.63 -13.68
C THR A 41 -16.23 -27.45 -14.94
N SER A 42 -17.12 -27.01 -15.84
CA SER A 42 -17.25 -27.51 -17.19
C SER A 42 -16.24 -26.93 -18.18
N LYS A 43 -15.42 -25.92 -17.72
CA LYS A 43 -14.36 -25.35 -18.55
C LYS A 43 -13.21 -26.33 -18.71
N GLU A 44 -12.38 -26.08 -19.74
CA GLU A 44 -11.13 -26.80 -19.97
C GLU A 44 -10.16 -26.74 -18.77
N SER A 45 -9.14 -27.58 -18.76
CA SER A 45 -8.13 -27.62 -17.70
C SER A 45 -7.38 -26.30 -17.54
N GLY A 46 -7.11 -25.59 -18.63
CA GLY A 46 -6.38 -24.33 -18.66
C GLY A 46 -4.87 -24.50 -18.47
N ALA A 47 -4.17 -23.38 -18.28
CA ALA A 47 -2.73 -23.39 -18.08
C ALA A 47 -2.32 -24.03 -16.74
N SER A 48 -1.14 -24.64 -16.71
CA SER A 48 -0.56 -25.19 -15.50
C SER A 48 -0.18 -24.07 -14.50
N ILE A 49 -0.31 -24.36 -13.20
CA ILE A 49 0.12 -23.47 -12.13
C ILE A 49 1.62 -23.56 -11.96
N SER A 50 2.29 -22.43 -11.95
CA SER A 50 3.71 -22.32 -11.63
C SER A 50 3.90 -22.05 -10.15
N TYR A 51 4.77 -22.81 -9.50
CA TYR A 51 5.17 -22.59 -8.11
C TYR A 51 6.66 -22.25 -8.05
N LYS A 52 7.02 -21.24 -7.27
CA LYS A 52 8.40 -20.82 -7.08
C LYS A 52 8.64 -20.36 -5.65
N THR A 53 9.78 -20.77 -5.10
CA THR A 53 10.23 -20.36 -3.76
C THR A 53 11.39 -19.38 -3.85
N TYR A 54 11.49 -18.51 -2.85
CA TYR A 54 12.57 -17.54 -2.72
C TYR A 54 13.07 -17.52 -1.28
N ASP A 55 14.36 -17.25 -1.09
CA ASP A 55 15.00 -17.26 0.22
C ASP A 55 14.62 -16.04 1.08
N THR A 56 14.22 -14.95 0.44
CA THR A 56 13.86 -13.69 1.11
C THR A 56 12.67 -13.02 0.43
N GLY A 57 11.91 -12.22 1.18
CA GLY A 57 10.80 -11.43 0.64
C GLY A 57 11.23 -10.41 -0.41
N ASP A 58 12.46 -9.91 -0.34
CA ASP A 58 13.02 -9.00 -1.35
C ASP A 58 13.24 -9.73 -2.68
N ARG A 59 13.81 -10.94 -2.66
CA ARG A 59 13.97 -11.78 -3.85
C ARG A 59 12.63 -12.25 -4.42
N GLU A 60 11.65 -12.51 -3.55
CA GLU A 60 10.28 -12.80 -3.98
C GLU A 60 9.68 -11.61 -4.74
N ALA A 61 9.80 -10.40 -4.21
CA ALA A 61 9.32 -9.18 -4.86
C ALA A 61 10.01 -8.92 -6.21
N ASP A 62 11.33 -9.12 -6.31
CA ASP A 62 12.07 -9.08 -7.58
C ASP A 62 11.54 -10.14 -8.57
N GLY A 63 11.31 -11.35 -8.08
CA GLY A 63 10.75 -12.43 -8.89
C GLY A 63 9.36 -12.10 -9.44
N VAL A 64 8.50 -11.53 -8.61
CA VAL A 64 7.17 -11.06 -9.02
C VAL A 64 7.26 -9.97 -10.08
N ALA A 65 8.07 -8.93 -9.84
CA ALA A 65 8.28 -7.84 -10.81
C ALA A 65 8.77 -8.37 -12.17
N ASN A 66 9.75 -9.27 -12.17
CA ASN A 66 10.29 -9.88 -13.38
C ASN A 66 9.24 -10.72 -14.14
N ILE A 67 8.38 -11.46 -13.42
CA ILE A 67 7.30 -12.22 -14.05
C ILE A 67 6.29 -11.26 -14.71
N VAL A 68 5.90 -10.19 -14.02
CA VAL A 68 4.97 -9.17 -14.54
C VAL A 68 5.54 -8.54 -15.81
N MET A 69 6.78 -8.03 -15.76
CA MET A 69 7.41 -7.40 -16.91
C MET A 69 7.53 -8.35 -18.10
N ARG A 70 7.96 -9.57 -17.86
CA ARG A 70 8.09 -10.58 -18.92
C ARG A 70 6.74 -10.92 -19.55
N THR A 71 5.70 -11.11 -18.74
CA THR A 71 4.35 -11.44 -19.24
C THR A 71 3.82 -10.33 -20.16
N VAL A 72 4.05 -9.07 -19.78
CA VAL A 72 3.63 -7.92 -20.60
C VAL A 72 4.50 -7.76 -21.85
N SER A 73 5.82 -7.89 -21.74
CA SER A 73 6.75 -7.77 -22.87
C SER A 73 6.54 -8.87 -23.93
N GLU A 74 6.11 -10.05 -23.50
CA GLU A 74 5.75 -11.17 -24.39
C GLU A 74 4.34 -11.02 -25.00
N GLY A 75 3.61 -9.95 -24.68
CA GLY A 75 2.27 -9.68 -25.20
C GLY A 75 1.20 -10.65 -24.68
N LYS A 76 1.47 -11.37 -23.58
CA LYS A 76 0.53 -12.37 -23.01
C LYS A 76 -0.59 -11.73 -22.21
N ALA A 77 -0.34 -10.56 -21.58
CA ALA A 77 -1.32 -9.80 -20.81
C ALA A 77 -0.90 -8.33 -20.76
N ALA A 78 -1.87 -7.43 -20.55
CA ALA A 78 -1.60 -6.05 -20.16
C ALA A 78 -1.39 -5.95 -18.64
N TYR A 79 -0.79 -4.87 -18.15
CA TYR A 79 -0.66 -4.63 -16.70
C TYR A 79 -2.00 -4.67 -15.96
N SER A 80 -3.08 -4.22 -16.60
CA SER A 80 -4.44 -4.25 -16.06
C SER A 80 -5.01 -5.66 -15.84
N ASP A 81 -4.45 -6.66 -16.51
CA ASP A 81 -4.93 -8.04 -16.47
C ASP A 81 -4.22 -8.88 -15.40
N ILE A 82 -3.25 -8.29 -14.71
CA ILE A 82 -2.41 -8.96 -13.72
C ILE A 82 -2.81 -8.49 -12.31
N ALA A 83 -3.03 -9.43 -11.41
CA ALA A 83 -3.25 -9.16 -10.00
C ALA A 83 -2.20 -9.88 -9.14
N VAL A 84 -1.64 -9.17 -8.18
CA VAL A 84 -0.74 -9.73 -7.16
C VAL A 84 -1.48 -9.76 -5.83
N LEU A 85 -1.63 -10.95 -5.26
CA LEU A 85 -2.33 -11.17 -4.00
C LEU A 85 -1.30 -11.54 -2.91
N TYR A 86 -1.48 -10.98 -1.72
CA TYR A 86 -0.62 -11.23 -0.57
C TYR A 86 -1.45 -11.38 0.70
N ARG A 87 -0.89 -12.05 1.71
CA ARG A 87 -1.61 -12.37 2.95
C ARG A 87 -1.66 -11.18 3.92
N THR A 88 -0.59 -10.40 3.99
CA THR A 88 -0.45 -9.30 4.95
C THR A 88 0.00 -8.01 4.27
N ASN A 89 -0.45 -6.87 4.78
CA ASN A 89 -0.06 -5.56 4.25
C ASN A 89 1.45 -5.28 4.34
N ALA A 90 2.18 -6.00 5.20
CA ALA A 90 3.63 -5.86 5.28
C ALA A 90 4.35 -6.34 4.00
N GLN A 91 3.78 -7.35 3.33
CA GLN A 91 4.34 -7.90 2.09
C GLN A 91 4.20 -6.93 0.90
N SER A 92 3.17 -6.05 0.91
CA SER A 92 2.95 -5.11 -0.19
C SER A 92 4.13 -4.17 -0.38
N ARG A 93 4.81 -3.76 0.69
CA ARG A 93 5.90 -2.78 0.64
C ARG A 93 7.03 -3.21 -0.29
N ALA A 94 7.55 -4.43 -0.12
CA ALA A 94 8.64 -4.93 -0.95
C ALA A 94 8.23 -4.99 -2.43
N ILE A 95 6.99 -5.43 -2.71
CA ILE A 95 6.45 -5.49 -4.06
C ILE A 95 6.28 -4.07 -4.65
N GLU A 96 5.71 -3.13 -3.89
CA GLU A 96 5.55 -1.74 -4.30
C GLU A 96 6.90 -1.08 -4.63
N GLU A 97 7.92 -1.28 -3.79
CA GLU A 97 9.28 -0.75 -4.02
C GLU A 97 9.87 -1.26 -5.35
N LYS A 98 9.71 -2.57 -5.64
CA LYS A 98 10.19 -3.15 -6.91
C LYS A 98 9.37 -2.69 -8.11
N PHE A 99 8.07 -2.48 -7.95
CA PHE A 99 7.21 -1.95 -9.02
C PHE A 99 7.57 -0.50 -9.36
N VAL A 100 7.80 0.34 -8.35
CA VAL A 100 8.28 1.72 -8.55
C VAL A 100 9.64 1.75 -9.22
N TYR A 101 10.59 0.94 -8.73
CA TYR A 101 11.94 0.86 -9.28
C TYR A 101 11.96 0.47 -10.77
N ASN A 102 11.08 -0.47 -11.15
CA ASN A 102 10.98 -0.97 -12.53
C ASN A 102 9.94 -0.22 -13.39
N ASN A 103 9.37 0.89 -12.91
CA ASN A 103 8.33 1.67 -13.59
C ASN A 103 7.10 0.83 -13.98
N ILE A 104 6.72 -0.16 -13.16
CA ILE A 104 5.53 -0.97 -13.35
C ILE A 104 4.34 -0.18 -12.80
N PRO A 105 3.33 0.17 -13.62
CA PRO A 105 2.13 0.84 -13.13
C PRO A 105 1.31 -0.12 -12.27
N TYR A 106 0.89 0.33 -11.08
CA TYR A 106 0.07 -0.50 -10.19
C TYR A 106 -0.96 0.33 -9.44
N LYS A 107 -1.99 -0.37 -8.95
CA LYS A 107 -2.99 0.17 -8.03
C LYS A 107 -3.15 -0.76 -6.83
N LEU A 108 -3.06 -0.19 -5.62
CA LEU A 108 -3.25 -0.94 -4.39
C LEU A 108 -4.73 -0.95 -3.99
N TYR A 109 -5.28 -2.13 -3.71
CA TYR A 109 -6.65 -2.31 -3.24
C TYR A 109 -6.66 -2.82 -1.78
N GLY A 110 -7.54 -2.26 -0.96
CA GLY A 110 -7.74 -2.71 0.42
C GLY A 110 -6.64 -2.35 1.42
N GLY A 111 -5.70 -1.50 1.03
CA GLY A 111 -4.61 -1.01 1.88
C GLY A 111 -4.30 0.46 1.62
N THR A 112 -3.58 1.07 2.56
CA THR A 112 -2.98 2.38 2.34
C THR A 112 -1.55 2.17 1.87
N ASN A 113 -1.19 2.72 0.72
CA ASN A 113 0.19 2.73 0.24
C ASN A 113 1.13 3.15 1.39
N PHE A 114 2.24 2.44 1.56
CA PHE A 114 3.18 2.67 2.66
C PHE A 114 3.56 4.14 2.79
N TYR A 115 3.93 4.78 1.68
CA TYR A 115 4.31 6.20 1.64
C TYR A 115 3.13 7.17 1.84
N SER A 116 1.89 6.70 1.76
CA SER A 116 0.69 7.50 2.01
C SER A 116 0.28 7.52 3.48
N ARG A 117 0.85 6.65 4.32
CA ARG A 117 0.58 6.60 5.75
C ARG A 117 1.02 7.90 6.42
N LYS A 118 0.22 8.38 7.35
CA LYS A 118 0.46 9.64 8.05
C LYS A 118 1.83 9.67 8.71
N GLU A 119 2.17 8.62 9.45
CA GLU A 119 3.41 8.48 10.20
C GLU A 119 4.64 8.52 9.28
N ILE A 120 4.55 7.87 8.13
CA ILE A 120 5.62 7.86 7.13
C ILE A 120 5.80 9.24 6.49
N LYS A 121 4.68 9.89 6.14
CA LYS A 121 4.71 11.27 5.63
C LYS A 121 5.30 12.26 6.65
N ASP A 122 5.01 12.05 7.93
CA ASP A 122 5.52 12.91 9.01
C ASP A 122 7.04 12.73 9.17
N ILE A 123 7.54 11.49 9.16
CA ILE A 123 8.99 11.20 9.20
C ILE A 123 9.70 11.76 7.97
N LEU A 124 9.13 11.54 6.78
CA LEU A 124 9.69 12.07 5.55
C LEU A 124 9.72 13.61 5.54
N ALA A 125 8.70 14.26 6.12
CA ALA A 125 8.67 15.71 6.25
C ALA A 125 9.80 16.21 7.17
N TYR A 126 10.12 15.53 8.27
CA TYR A 126 11.29 15.84 9.09
C TYR A 126 12.58 15.74 8.29
N LEU A 127 12.80 14.63 7.58
CA LEU A 127 14.01 14.43 6.78
C LEU A 127 14.16 15.50 5.70
N LYS A 128 13.05 15.83 5.02
CA LYS A 128 13.04 16.87 3.99
C LYS A 128 13.29 18.25 4.57
N ALA A 129 12.68 18.60 5.71
CA ALA A 129 12.90 19.87 6.40
C ALA A 129 14.36 20.02 6.89
N ILE A 130 15.01 18.94 7.33
CA ILE A 130 16.43 18.94 7.68
C ILE A 130 17.30 19.19 6.44
N ASN A 131 16.97 18.58 5.32
CA ASN A 131 17.70 18.75 4.07
C ASN A 131 17.46 20.14 3.45
N ASN A 132 16.25 20.68 3.56
CA ASN A 132 15.87 21.99 3.05
C ASN A 132 14.88 22.69 4.01
N VAL A 133 15.40 23.57 4.84
CA VAL A 133 14.62 24.33 5.83
C VAL A 133 13.71 25.39 5.21
N THR A 134 13.87 25.71 3.93
CA THR A 134 13.01 26.66 3.21
C THR A 134 11.80 25.99 2.54
N ASP A 135 11.66 24.65 2.65
CA ASP A 135 10.43 23.95 2.23
C ASP A 135 9.33 24.14 3.30
N ASP A 136 8.64 25.25 3.20
CA ASP A 136 7.58 25.64 4.14
C ASP A 136 6.50 24.58 4.30
N THR A 137 6.21 23.81 3.24
CA THR A 137 5.22 22.73 3.26
C THR A 137 5.60 21.65 4.27
N GLN A 138 6.87 21.23 4.26
CA GLN A 138 7.36 20.21 5.17
C GLN A 138 7.53 20.75 6.59
N VAL A 139 8.02 21.98 6.73
CA VAL A 139 8.17 22.63 8.04
C VAL A 139 6.81 22.80 8.72
N ARG A 140 5.79 23.28 8.03
CA ARG A 140 4.42 23.40 8.56
C ARG A 140 3.87 22.03 8.97
N ARG A 141 4.09 21.00 8.16
CA ARG A 141 3.63 19.65 8.46
C ARG A 141 4.16 19.13 9.80
N ILE A 142 5.43 19.39 10.12
CA ILE A 142 6.06 18.89 11.35
C ILE A 142 5.89 19.83 12.55
N LEU A 143 5.42 21.04 12.37
CA LEU A 143 5.33 22.07 13.39
C LEU A 143 4.67 21.57 14.69
N ASN A 144 3.56 20.83 14.54
CA ASN A 144 2.80 20.26 15.67
C ASN A 144 2.76 18.73 15.66
N VAL A 145 3.79 18.09 15.11
CA VAL A 145 3.99 16.63 15.10
C VAL A 145 5.39 16.34 15.69
N PRO A 146 5.50 15.67 16.86
CA PRO A 146 4.42 15.33 17.80
C PRO A 146 3.70 16.58 18.32
N LYS A 147 2.55 16.41 18.95
CA LYS A 147 1.76 17.54 19.49
C LYS A 147 2.60 18.42 20.44
N ARG A 148 2.68 19.72 20.12
CA ARG A 148 3.42 20.74 20.90
C ARG A 148 2.50 21.84 21.42
N GLY A 149 1.17 21.69 21.28
CA GLY A 149 0.20 22.70 21.69
C GLY A 149 0.09 23.89 20.74
N ILE A 150 0.65 23.79 19.54
CA ILE A 150 0.58 24.84 18.52
C ILE A 150 -0.73 24.69 17.77
N GLY A 151 -1.63 25.68 17.91
CA GLY A 151 -2.90 25.72 17.20
C GLY A 151 -2.81 26.41 15.84
N SER A 152 -3.89 26.31 15.04
CA SER A 152 -3.98 26.94 13.73
C SER A 152 -3.77 28.46 13.77
N THR A 153 -4.33 29.13 14.78
CA THR A 153 -4.16 30.57 14.96
C THR A 153 -2.68 30.98 15.16
N THR A 154 -1.90 30.16 15.85
CA THR A 154 -0.47 30.40 16.03
C THR A 154 0.27 30.18 14.71
N GLU A 155 -0.05 29.11 13.99
CA GLU A 155 0.54 28.82 12.68
C GLU A 155 0.23 29.94 11.66
N GLU A 156 -1.01 30.45 11.62
CA GLU A 156 -1.44 31.54 10.77
C GLU A 156 -0.64 32.81 11.05
N LYS A 157 -0.47 33.21 12.32
CA LYS A 157 0.33 34.39 12.68
C LYS A 157 1.79 34.26 12.27
N ILE A 158 2.37 33.07 12.40
CA ILE A 158 3.75 32.83 11.95
C ILE A 158 3.83 32.97 10.42
N ALA A 159 2.83 32.43 9.71
CA ALA A 159 2.79 32.51 8.26
C ALA A 159 2.62 33.95 7.74
N GLU A 160 1.73 34.73 8.35
CA GLU A 160 1.56 36.16 8.04
C GLU A 160 2.86 36.95 8.27
N TYR A 161 3.54 36.70 9.40
CA TYR A 161 4.82 37.34 9.68
C TYR A 161 5.91 36.94 8.68
N ALA A 162 5.95 35.69 8.27
CA ALA A 162 6.89 35.22 7.25
C ALA A 162 6.70 35.95 5.92
N ILE A 163 5.44 36.12 5.49
CA ILE A 163 5.09 36.86 4.28
C ILE A 163 5.46 38.35 4.41
N ASP A 164 5.10 39.00 5.53
CA ASP A 164 5.39 40.43 5.77
C ASP A 164 6.88 40.74 5.76
N LYS A 165 7.70 39.80 6.22
CA LYS A 165 9.17 39.95 6.30
C LYS A 165 9.92 39.34 5.12
N GLU A 166 9.21 38.74 4.15
CA GLU A 166 9.80 38.05 3.00
C GLU A 166 10.85 36.98 3.40
N ILE A 167 10.57 36.23 4.47
CA ILE A 167 11.43 35.18 5.02
C ILE A 167 10.73 33.80 4.96
N SER A 168 11.50 32.72 5.11
CA SER A 168 10.92 31.39 5.19
C SER A 168 10.07 31.19 6.47
N PHE A 169 9.12 30.27 6.39
CA PHE A 169 8.30 29.92 7.57
C PHE A 169 9.16 29.42 8.73
N PHE A 170 10.23 28.67 8.46
CA PHE A 170 11.18 28.21 9.47
C PHE A 170 11.88 29.40 10.16
N GLU A 171 12.32 30.37 9.39
CA GLU A 171 12.97 31.56 9.95
C GLU A 171 12.00 32.41 10.79
N ALA A 172 10.73 32.50 10.38
CA ALA A 172 9.68 33.12 11.19
C ALA A 172 9.43 32.35 12.51
N CYS A 173 9.46 31.01 12.50
CA CYS A 173 9.41 30.21 13.72
C CYS A 173 10.58 30.50 14.68
N MET A 174 11.79 30.71 14.15
CA MET A 174 12.96 31.06 14.97
C MET A 174 12.84 32.47 15.58
N ARG A 175 12.07 33.35 14.97
CA ARG A 175 11.80 34.71 15.41
C ARG A 175 10.46 34.88 16.13
N VAL A 176 9.89 33.82 16.68
CA VAL A 176 8.54 33.79 17.27
C VAL A 176 8.33 34.86 18.35
N GLN A 177 9.37 35.23 19.08
CA GLN A 177 9.32 36.30 20.12
C GLN A 177 9.07 37.69 19.53
N SER A 178 9.36 37.90 18.26
CA SER A 178 9.13 39.15 17.54
C SER A 178 7.74 39.25 16.89
N ILE A 179 6.93 38.18 17.00
CA ILE A 179 5.60 38.13 16.39
C ILE A 179 4.56 38.69 17.39
N PRO A 180 3.83 39.76 17.04
CA PRO A 180 2.82 40.33 17.93
C PRO A 180 1.75 39.30 18.32
N GLY A 181 1.48 39.17 19.62
CA GLY A 181 0.49 38.25 20.16
C GLY A 181 0.90 36.77 20.23
N LEU A 182 2.20 36.44 20.01
CA LEU A 182 2.81 35.15 20.27
C LEU A 182 3.91 35.20 21.34
N SER A 183 4.20 36.40 21.85
CA SER A 183 5.23 36.59 22.91
C SER A 183 4.74 36.00 24.22
N ARG A 184 5.31 34.81 24.56
CA ARG A 184 5.49 34.34 25.93
C ARG A 184 6.72 33.45 26.01
#